data_4ddf512f6b3da426e3ef886665159579
#
_entry.id   4ddf512f6b3da426e3ef886665159579
#
_cell.length_a   1.000
_cell.length_b   1.000
_cell.length_c   1.000
_cell.angle_alpha   90.00
_cell.angle_beta   90.00
_cell.angle_gamma   90.00
#
_symmetry.space_group_name_H-M   'P 1'
#
loop_
_entity.id
_entity.type
_entity.pdbx_description
1 polymer ?
#
loop_
_entity_poly.entity_id
_entity_poly.type
_entity_poly.pdbx_seq_one_letter_code
_entity_poly.pdbx_strand_id
1 'polypeptide(L)'
;TGEPHVGNMRTAIFTWLFCRHYGGEFILRIEDTDQARKQDGALESIINGLKWLGLDWDEGPEKGGSHGPYMQSERLKLYQDAANLLIENDWAYKCYCTPEELTEMRQNQQKQKLPPQYDRRCRNADNSDKEAKNLPYVIRFKIPENIDTIVVDDLIRGRVEFQNTLLDDFVLLKSDGFPTYHLANVVD
;
A
#
# COMPACT_ATOMS: atom_id res chain seq x y z
N THR A 1 -1.56 6.30 -11.35
CA THR A 1 -0.67 7.45 -11.68
C THR A 1 -0.22 7.48 -13.14
N GLY A 2 -0.43 6.43 -13.92
CA GLY A 2 -0.12 6.36 -15.35
C GLY A 2 -1.31 5.91 -16.19
N GLU A 3 -1.09 5.76 -17.52
CA GLU A 3 -2.09 5.24 -18.43
C GLU A 3 -2.57 3.84 -18.00
N PRO A 4 -3.89 3.58 -18.10
CA PRO A 4 -4.43 2.27 -17.78
C PRO A 4 -3.97 1.22 -18.81
N HIS A 5 -3.58 0.07 -18.33
CA HIS A 5 -3.28 -1.09 -19.18
C HIS A 5 -4.38 -2.16 -19.04
N VAL A 6 -4.36 -3.14 -19.93
CA VAL A 6 -5.37 -4.22 -19.99
C VAL A 6 -5.58 -4.92 -18.64
N GLY A 7 -4.54 -5.02 -17.81
CA GLY A 7 -4.64 -5.60 -16.46
C GLY A 7 -5.52 -4.79 -15.51
N ASN A 8 -5.48 -3.46 -15.58
CA ASN A 8 -6.36 -2.60 -14.78
C ASN A 8 -7.81 -2.79 -15.21
N MET A 9 -8.07 -2.83 -16.52
CA MET A 9 -9.41 -3.03 -17.05
C MET A 9 -9.97 -4.42 -16.71
N ARG A 10 -9.13 -5.46 -16.78
CA ARG A 10 -9.50 -6.81 -16.32
C ARG A 10 -9.91 -6.80 -14.85
N THR A 11 -9.13 -6.19 -13.98
CA THR A 11 -9.45 -6.10 -12.55
C THR A 11 -10.75 -5.36 -12.33
N ALA A 12 -10.97 -4.24 -13.02
CA ALA A 12 -12.20 -3.47 -12.94
C ALA A 12 -13.43 -4.32 -13.35
N ILE A 13 -13.35 -5.09 -14.45
CA ILE A 13 -14.43 -5.98 -14.90
C ILE A 13 -14.77 -7.01 -13.81
N PHE A 14 -13.77 -7.69 -13.23
CA PHE A 14 -14.02 -8.69 -12.19
C PHE A 14 -14.64 -8.08 -10.94
N THR A 15 -14.13 -6.94 -10.49
CA THR A 15 -14.67 -6.24 -9.31
C THR A 15 -16.10 -5.76 -9.58
N TRP A 16 -16.36 -5.18 -10.75
CA TRP A 16 -17.70 -4.75 -11.14
C TRP A 16 -18.70 -5.89 -11.18
N LEU A 17 -18.35 -7.02 -11.83
CA LEU A 17 -19.19 -8.21 -11.87
C LEU A 17 -19.47 -8.76 -10.47
N PHE A 18 -18.47 -8.80 -9.61
CA PHE A 18 -18.63 -9.23 -8.22
C PHE A 18 -19.59 -8.32 -7.47
N CYS A 19 -19.41 -7.01 -7.54
CA CYS A 19 -20.30 -6.04 -6.92
C CYS A 19 -21.75 -6.19 -7.43
N ARG A 20 -21.95 -6.28 -8.74
CA ARG A 20 -23.31 -6.43 -9.33
C ARG A 20 -23.94 -7.76 -8.94
N HIS A 21 -23.17 -8.85 -8.85
CA HIS A 21 -23.66 -10.17 -8.45
C HIS A 21 -24.16 -10.19 -7.00
N TYR A 22 -23.45 -9.51 -6.09
CA TYR A 22 -23.79 -9.49 -4.66
C TYR A 22 -24.59 -8.27 -4.22
N GLY A 23 -24.99 -7.39 -5.13
CA GLY A 23 -25.74 -6.18 -4.82
C GLY A 23 -24.90 -5.14 -4.04
N GLY A 24 -23.58 -5.15 -4.23
CA GLY A 24 -22.66 -4.18 -3.64
C GLY A 24 -22.49 -2.94 -4.49
N GLU A 25 -21.73 -1.97 -3.97
CA GLU A 25 -21.38 -0.73 -4.65
C GLU A 25 -19.98 -0.80 -5.24
N PHE A 26 -19.84 -0.39 -6.50
CA PHE A 26 -18.55 -0.29 -7.19
C PHE A 26 -18.01 1.12 -7.08
N ILE A 27 -17.00 1.30 -6.25
CA ILE A 27 -16.39 2.60 -5.94
C ILE A 27 -15.11 2.76 -6.75
N LEU A 28 -14.97 3.88 -7.46
CA LEU A 28 -13.75 4.26 -8.18
C LEU A 28 -12.89 5.16 -7.32
N ARG A 29 -11.69 4.70 -6.93
CA ARG A 29 -10.68 5.48 -6.21
C ARG A 29 -9.38 5.57 -7.02
N ILE A 30 -8.81 6.75 -7.07
CA ILE A 30 -7.61 7.06 -7.86
C ILE A 30 -6.39 6.98 -6.96
N GLU A 31 -5.47 6.09 -7.29
CA GLU A 31 -4.19 5.91 -6.62
C GLU A 31 -3.14 6.88 -7.16
N ASP A 32 -3.16 8.11 -6.70
CA ASP A 32 -2.27 9.19 -7.12
C ASP A 32 -1.18 9.54 -6.08
N THR A 33 -0.82 8.59 -5.22
CA THR A 33 0.19 8.78 -4.15
C THR A 33 1.62 8.87 -4.67
N ASP A 34 1.89 8.50 -5.91
CA ASP A 34 3.19 8.68 -6.56
C ASP A 34 3.17 9.95 -7.41
N GLN A 35 3.39 11.08 -6.75
CA GLN A 35 3.36 12.41 -7.39
C GLN A 35 4.46 12.60 -8.44
N ALA A 36 5.60 11.91 -8.30
CA ALA A 36 6.71 11.99 -9.26
C ALA A 36 6.39 11.35 -10.61
N ARG A 37 5.48 10.36 -10.63
CA ARG A 37 5.04 9.65 -11.84
C ARG A 37 3.65 10.05 -12.33
N LYS A 38 3.08 11.11 -11.76
CA LYS A 38 1.76 11.60 -12.20
C LYS A 38 1.83 12.05 -13.65
N GLN A 39 0.94 11.52 -14.47
CA GLN A 39 0.80 11.89 -15.89
C GLN A 39 -0.48 12.67 -16.08
N ASP A 40 -0.38 13.78 -16.84
CA ASP A 40 -1.55 14.55 -17.22
C ASP A 40 -2.45 13.70 -18.13
N GLY A 41 -3.77 13.76 -17.92
CA GLY A 41 -4.74 12.97 -18.67
C GLY A 41 -4.94 11.52 -18.21
N ALA A 42 -4.11 10.98 -17.29
CA ALA A 42 -4.25 9.61 -16.82
C ALA A 42 -5.62 9.32 -16.18
N LEU A 43 -6.17 10.26 -15.42
CA LEU A 43 -7.51 10.13 -14.84
C LEU A 43 -8.58 10.03 -15.94
N GLU A 44 -8.51 10.90 -16.94
CA GLU A 44 -9.44 10.91 -18.06
C GLU A 44 -9.36 9.60 -18.87
N SER A 45 -8.14 9.09 -19.10
CA SER A 45 -7.92 7.81 -19.77
C SER A 45 -8.55 6.64 -19.00
N ILE A 46 -8.44 6.62 -17.67
CA ILE A 46 -9.07 5.60 -16.82
C ILE A 46 -10.60 5.67 -16.95
N ILE A 47 -11.16 6.86 -16.81
CA ILE A 47 -12.61 7.10 -16.90
C ILE A 47 -13.15 6.70 -18.28
N ASN A 48 -12.48 7.12 -19.36
CA ASN A 48 -12.86 6.79 -20.71
C ASN A 48 -12.77 5.27 -20.97
N GLY A 49 -11.75 4.60 -20.44
CA GLY A 49 -11.61 3.14 -20.52
C GLY A 49 -12.76 2.40 -19.85
N LEU A 50 -13.16 2.82 -18.64
CA LEU A 50 -14.31 2.25 -17.93
C LEU A 50 -15.62 2.49 -18.70
N LYS A 51 -15.85 3.70 -19.16
CA LYS A 51 -17.04 4.06 -19.98
C LYS A 51 -17.10 3.26 -21.29
N TRP A 52 -15.95 3.07 -21.96
CA TRP A 52 -15.87 2.28 -23.19
C TRP A 52 -16.22 0.80 -22.95
N LEU A 53 -15.86 0.24 -21.78
CA LEU A 53 -16.22 -1.12 -21.39
C LEU A 53 -17.66 -1.25 -20.88
N GLY A 54 -18.41 -0.14 -20.75
CA GLY A 54 -19.74 -0.12 -20.18
C GLY A 54 -19.77 -0.38 -18.67
N LEU A 55 -18.65 -0.14 -17.98
CA LEU A 55 -18.54 -0.28 -16.52
C LEU A 55 -18.94 1.06 -15.88
N ASP A 56 -20.13 1.12 -15.32
CA ASP A 56 -20.58 2.22 -14.48
C ASP A 56 -20.10 2.01 -13.03
N TRP A 57 -19.72 3.08 -12.37
CA TRP A 57 -19.39 3.07 -10.93
C TRP A 57 -20.44 3.83 -10.15
N ASP A 58 -20.61 3.46 -8.88
CA ASP A 58 -21.63 4.06 -8.01
C ASP A 58 -21.11 5.33 -7.36
N GLU A 59 -19.85 5.33 -6.88
CA GLU A 59 -19.17 6.48 -6.30
C GLU A 59 -17.77 6.68 -6.91
N GLY A 60 -17.31 7.92 -6.94
CA GLY A 60 -15.98 8.25 -7.47
C GLY A 60 -15.77 9.73 -7.74
N PRO A 61 -14.63 10.14 -8.35
CA PRO A 61 -14.25 11.55 -8.54
C PRO A 61 -15.31 12.41 -9.23
N GLU A 62 -16.02 11.86 -10.24
CA GLU A 62 -17.05 12.60 -11.00
C GLU A 62 -18.44 12.55 -10.36
N LYS A 63 -18.73 11.49 -9.60
CA LYS A 63 -20.07 11.26 -9.02
C LYS A 63 -20.19 11.71 -7.57
N GLY A 64 -19.08 11.76 -6.85
CA GLY A 64 -19.13 11.92 -5.40
C GLY A 64 -19.71 10.68 -4.71
N GLY A 65 -20.18 10.83 -3.47
CA GLY A 65 -20.79 9.80 -2.63
C GLY A 65 -20.34 9.89 -1.18
N SER A 66 -20.65 8.87 -0.38
CA SER A 66 -20.41 8.85 1.05
C SER A 66 -19.01 8.42 1.47
N HIS A 67 -18.25 7.76 0.57
CA HIS A 67 -16.93 7.18 0.83
C HIS A 67 -15.76 8.04 0.31
N GLY A 68 -16.02 9.33 0.01
CA GLY A 68 -14.98 10.30 -0.37
C GLY A 68 -13.97 10.59 0.74
N PRO A 69 -12.86 11.29 0.40
CA PRO A 69 -12.39 11.67 -0.94
C PRO A 69 -11.98 10.48 -1.81
N TYR A 70 -12.04 10.65 -3.14
CA TYR A 70 -11.74 9.57 -4.09
C TYR A 70 -10.35 9.68 -4.73
N MET A 71 -9.59 10.71 -4.40
CA MET A 71 -8.16 10.82 -4.70
C MET A 71 -7.38 10.40 -3.45
N GLN A 72 -6.49 9.42 -3.55
CA GLN A 72 -5.72 8.97 -2.37
C GLN A 72 -4.83 10.07 -1.80
N SER A 73 -4.34 10.98 -2.63
CA SER A 73 -3.58 12.16 -2.16
C SER A 73 -4.37 13.08 -1.22
N GLU A 74 -5.68 13.06 -1.26
CA GLU A 74 -6.56 13.85 -0.37
C GLU A 74 -6.86 13.12 0.95
N ARG A 75 -6.43 11.87 1.10
CA ARG A 75 -6.69 10.99 2.25
C ARG A 75 -5.47 10.85 3.18
N LEU A 76 -4.41 11.63 2.99
CA LEU A 76 -3.13 11.47 3.71
C LEU A 76 -3.28 11.37 5.22
N LYS A 77 -4.18 12.16 5.80
CA LYS A 77 -4.44 12.13 7.24
C LYS A 77 -4.94 10.76 7.72
N LEU A 78 -5.80 10.10 6.96
CA LEU A 78 -6.31 8.77 7.33
C LEU A 78 -5.17 7.73 7.36
N TYR A 79 -4.26 7.79 6.38
CA TYR A 79 -3.12 6.88 6.33
C TYR A 79 -2.10 7.16 7.45
N GLN A 80 -1.87 8.43 7.77
CA GLN A 80 -1.01 8.83 8.86
C GLN A 80 -1.58 8.40 10.22
N ASP A 81 -2.88 8.60 10.44
CA ASP A 81 -3.56 8.18 11.67
C ASP A 81 -3.53 6.65 11.83
N ALA A 82 -3.78 5.91 10.74
CA ALA A 82 -3.69 4.45 10.75
C ALA A 82 -2.26 3.96 11.04
N ALA A 83 -1.24 4.57 10.43
CA ALA A 83 0.15 4.23 10.69
C ALA A 83 0.57 4.53 12.13
N ASN A 84 0.13 5.65 12.69
CA ASN A 84 0.38 6.01 14.10
C ASN A 84 -0.31 5.03 15.06
N LEU A 85 -1.55 4.64 14.77
CA LEU A 85 -2.27 3.63 15.55
C LEU A 85 -1.51 2.29 15.58
N LEU A 86 -0.92 1.90 14.45
CA LEU A 86 -0.08 0.70 14.38
C LEU A 86 1.19 0.84 15.24
N ILE A 87 1.81 2.02 15.29
CA ILE A 87 2.97 2.27 16.17
C ILE A 87 2.56 2.19 17.64
N GLU A 88 1.45 2.84 18.03
CA GLU A 88 0.92 2.84 19.40
C GLU A 88 0.60 1.42 19.91
N ASN A 89 0.18 0.53 19.01
CA ASN A 89 -0.12 -0.87 19.34
C ASN A 89 1.05 -1.85 19.09
N ASP A 90 2.27 -1.34 18.87
CA ASP A 90 3.49 -2.14 18.61
C ASP A 90 3.42 -3.02 17.34
N TRP A 91 2.58 -2.66 16.38
CA TRP A 91 2.47 -3.31 15.07
C TRP A 91 3.28 -2.63 13.97
N ALA A 92 3.88 -1.47 14.26
CA ALA A 92 4.75 -0.74 13.34
C ALA A 92 5.85 -0.01 14.11
N TYR A 93 6.87 0.45 13.40
CA TYR A 93 7.98 1.20 13.97
C TYR A 93 8.60 2.18 12.97
N LYS A 94 9.28 3.21 13.49
CA LYS A 94 10.04 4.17 12.69
C LYS A 94 11.38 3.59 12.28
N CYS A 95 11.69 3.65 11.00
CA CYS A 95 12.95 3.21 10.41
C CYS A 95 13.71 4.41 9.83
N TYR A 96 14.91 4.65 10.31
CA TYR A 96 15.77 5.77 9.95
C TYR A 96 16.93 5.37 9.02
N CYS A 97 16.84 4.20 8.38
CA CYS A 97 17.84 3.78 7.41
C CYS A 97 17.84 4.70 6.20
N THR A 98 19.03 5.15 5.78
CA THR A 98 19.19 5.92 4.56
C THR A 98 19.09 5.02 3.31
N PRO A 99 18.83 5.60 2.13
CA PRO A 99 18.87 4.84 0.87
C PRO A 99 20.20 4.14 0.62
N GLU A 100 21.32 4.76 1.05
CA GLU A 100 22.68 4.22 0.91
C GLU A 100 22.84 2.98 1.79
N GLU A 101 22.47 3.05 3.07
CA GLU A 101 22.51 1.91 4.00
C GLU A 101 21.68 0.74 3.50
N LEU A 102 20.48 1.00 2.96
CA LEU A 102 19.62 -0.03 2.38
C LEU A 102 20.20 -0.63 1.11
N THR A 103 20.89 0.16 0.30
CA THR A 103 21.57 -0.30 -0.91
C THR A 103 22.75 -1.19 -0.56
N GLU A 104 23.58 -0.79 0.39
CA GLU A 104 24.70 -1.60 0.88
C GLU A 104 24.22 -2.94 1.47
N MET A 105 23.18 -2.90 2.29
CA MET A 105 22.56 -4.10 2.85
C MET A 105 22.15 -5.09 1.75
N ARG A 106 21.44 -4.61 0.72
CA ARG A 106 20.99 -5.45 -0.42
C ARG A 106 22.15 -6.02 -1.21
N GLN A 107 23.20 -5.23 -1.46
CA GLN A 107 24.41 -5.69 -2.16
C GLN A 107 25.11 -6.79 -1.36
N ASN A 108 25.18 -6.67 -0.04
CA ASN A 108 25.78 -7.68 0.83
C ASN A 108 24.97 -8.98 0.83
N GLN A 109 23.63 -8.90 0.89
CA GLN A 109 22.75 -10.06 0.75
C GLN A 109 22.92 -10.75 -0.60
N GLN A 110 22.99 -9.99 -1.68
CA GLN A 110 23.21 -10.51 -3.03
C GLN A 110 24.54 -11.26 -3.16
N LYS A 111 25.64 -10.71 -2.59
CA LYS A 111 26.96 -11.39 -2.55
C LYS A 111 26.89 -12.73 -1.81
N GLN A 112 26.05 -12.80 -0.77
CA GLN A 112 25.83 -14.01 0.03
C GLN A 112 24.76 -14.94 -0.55
N LYS A 113 24.17 -14.59 -1.72
CA LYS A 113 23.06 -15.32 -2.36
C LYS A 113 21.81 -15.46 -1.47
N LEU A 114 21.60 -14.49 -0.56
CA LEU A 114 20.42 -14.40 0.26
C LEU A 114 19.32 -13.60 -0.48
N PRO A 115 18.05 -13.89 -0.22
CA PRO A 115 16.96 -13.09 -0.75
C PRO A 115 17.04 -11.64 -0.22
N PRO A 116 16.71 -10.63 -1.04
CA PRO A 116 16.73 -9.25 -0.61
C PRO A 116 15.58 -8.99 0.38
N GLN A 117 15.90 -8.90 1.66
CA GLN A 117 14.97 -8.58 2.74
C GLN A 117 15.55 -7.47 3.61
N TYR A 118 14.69 -6.69 4.23
CA TYR A 118 15.12 -5.72 5.24
C TYR A 118 15.57 -6.48 6.51
N ASP A 119 16.75 -6.16 7.02
CA ASP A 119 17.39 -6.87 8.15
C ASP A 119 16.82 -6.50 9.52
N ARG A 120 15.74 -5.72 9.57
CA ARG A 120 15.01 -5.32 10.79
C ARG A 120 15.84 -4.53 11.79
N ARG A 121 16.99 -3.94 11.38
CA ARG A 121 17.94 -3.26 12.28
C ARG A 121 17.33 -2.11 13.10
N CYS A 122 16.26 -1.45 12.61
CA CYS A 122 15.58 -0.40 13.36
C CYS A 122 14.44 -0.90 14.25
N ARG A 123 14.09 -2.19 14.18
CA ARG A 123 12.88 -2.73 14.83
C ARG A 123 12.90 -2.58 16.35
N ASN A 124 14.08 -2.82 16.97
CA ASN A 124 14.27 -2.75 18.40
C ASN A 124 15.41 -1.78 18.79
N ALA A 125 15.83 -0.93 17.84
CA ALA A 125 16.88 0.03 18.08
C ALA A 125 16.35 1.21 18.91
N ASP A 126 17.18 1.73 19.82
CA ASP A 126 16.95 3.03 20.42
C ASP A 126 17.21 4.11 19.37
N ASN A 127 16.15 4.77 18.94
CA ASN A 127 16.19 5.84 17.93
C ASN A 127 15.94 7.23 18.54
N SER A 128 15.97 7.37 19.87
CA SER A 128 15.66 8.63 20.57
C SER A 128 16.54 9.80 20.11
N ASP A 129 17.84 9.59 19.85
CA ASP A 129 18.73 10.61 19.31
C ASP A 129 18.35 11.06 17.90
N LYS A 130 17.84 10.13 17.06
CA LYS A 130 17.40 10.42 15.69
C LYS A 130 16.08 11.17 15.69
N GLU A 131 15.19 10.82 16.59
CA GLU A 131 13.93 11.52 16.83
C GLU A 131 14.16 12.95 17.33
N ALA A 132 15.04 13.12 18.32
CA ALA A 132 15.39 14.44 18.85
C ALA A 132 15.98 15.38 17.78
N LYS A 133 16.68 14.81 16.78
CA LYS A 133 17.23 15.54 15.62
C LYS A 133 16.23 15.71 14.48
N ASN A 134 14.99 15.24 14.60
CA ASN A 134 13.97 15.27 13.55
C ASN A 134 14.47 14.70 12.21
N LEU A 135 15.22 13.61 12.23
CA LEU A 135 15.70 12.98 11.00
C LEU A 135 14.53 12.36 10.22
N PRO A 136 14.60 12.34 8.89
CA PRO A 136 13.55 11.71 8.08
C PRO A 136 13.49 10.20 8.37
N TYR A 137 12.30 9.67 8.43
CA TYR A 137 12.04 8.25 8.68
C TYR A 137 10.93 7.72 7.78
N VAL A 138 10.86 6.41 7.65
CA VAL A 138 9.70 5.70 7.12
C VAL A 138 9.06 4.89 8.24
N ILE A 139 7.76 4.60 8.13
CA ILE A 139 7.09 3.68 9.05
C ILE A 139 7.05 2.30 8.38
N ARG A 140 7.53 1.28 9.10
CA ARG A 140 7.50 -0.12 8.65
C ARG A 140 6.52 -0.93 9.46
N PHE A 141 5.85 -1.87 8.82
CA PHE A 141 5.06 -2.88 9.48
C PHE A 141 5.98 -3.83 10.26
N LYS A 142 5.55 -4.23 11.45
CA LYS A 142 6.28 -5.15 12.33
C LYS A 142 5.69 -6.55 12.16
N ILE A 143 6.24 -7.34 11.23
CA ILE A 143 5.77 -8.71 10.99
C ILE A 143 5.89 -9.52 12.29
N PRO A 144 4.80 -10.15 12.81
CA PRO A 144 4.84 -10.91 14.05
C PRO A 144 5.76 -12.12 13.90
N GLU A 145 6.62 -12.36 14.91
CA GLU A 145 7.60 -13.47 14.90
C GLU A 145 7.04 -14.76 15.52
N ASN A 146 5.92 -14.68 16.21
CA ASN A 146 5.26 -15.80 16.88
C ASN A 146 4.20 -16.51 16.00
N ILE A 147 4.13 -16.16 14.73
CA ILE A 147 3.19 -16.75 13.77
C ILE A 147 4.02 -17.39 12.65
N ASP A 148 3.93 -18.69 12.46
CA ASP A 148 4.66 -19.40 11.41
C ASP A 148 3.98 -19.28 10.05
N THR A 149 2.65 -19.34 10.05
CA THR A 149 1.84 -19.35 8.83
C THR A 149 0.66 -18.40 8.95
N ILE A 150 0.48 -17.56 7.95
CA ILE A 150 -0.70 -16.71 7.79
C ILE A 150 -1.66 -17.40 6.86
N VAL A 151 -2.91 -17.55 7.30
CA VAL A 151 -3.98 -18.20 6.54
C VAL A 151 -4.94 -17.14 6.05
N VAL A 152 -5.27 -17.20 4.77
CA VAL A 152 -6.29 -16.36 4.13
C VAL A 152 -7.35 -17.29 3.55
N ASP A 153 -8.60 -17.11 3.97
CA ASP A 153 -9.75 -17.80 3.38
C ASP A 153 -10.24 -16.97 2.18
N ASP A 154 -9.64 -17.27 1.01
CA ASP A 154 -9.94 -16.59 -0.24
C ASP A 154 -11.26 -17.10 -0.83
N LEU A 155 -12.14 -16.19 -1.23
CA LEU A 155 -13.48 -16.55 -1.75
C LEU A 155 -13.43 -17.36 -3.06
N ILE A 156 -12.33 -17.25 -3.82
CA ILE A 156 -12.17 -17.93 -5.12
C ILE A 156 -11.25 -19.14 -5.00
N ARG A 157 -10.13 -19.00 -4.26
CA ARG A 157 -9.09 -20.02 -4.12
C ARG A 157 -9.27 -20.92 -2.91
N GLY A 158 -10.20 -20.59 -2.01
CA GLY A 158 -10.34 -21.26 -0.73
C GLY A 158 -9.18 -20.90 0.22
N ARG A 159 -8.78 -21.83 1.07
CA ARG A 159 -7.73 -21.65 2.05
C ARG A 159 -6.36 -21.51 1.40
N VAL A 160 -5.73 -20.35 1.53
CA VAL A 160 -4.37 -20.07 1.06
C VAL A 160 -3.46 -19.80 2.26
N GLU A 161 -2.28 -20.43 2.27
CA GLU A 161 -1.31 -20.34 3.37
C GLU A 161 -0.04 -19.65 2.90
N PHE A 162 0.45 -18.70 3.71
CA PHE A 162 1.70 -17.97 3.47
C PHE A 162 2.65 -18.21 4.64
N GLN A 163 3.88 -18.63 4.33
CA GLN A 163 4.93 -18.74 5.33
C GLN A 163 5.36 -17.35 5.78
N ASN A 164 5.25 -17.06 7.07
CA ASN A 164 5.54 -15.75 7.63
C ASN A 164 7.00 -15.33 7.44
N THR A 165 7.92 -16.30 7.38
CA THR A 165 9.36 -16.07 7.13
C THR A 165 9.66 -15.47 5.76
N LEU A 166 8.73 -15.57 4.81
CA LEU A 166 8.85 -14.98 3.47
C LEU A 166 8.42 -13.51 3.44
N LEU A 167 7.80 -13.02 4.50
CA LEU A 167 7.31 -11.64 4.59
C LEU A 167 8.40 -10.73 5.16
N ASP A 168 8.50 -9.54 4.59
CA ASP A 168 9.41 -8.49 5.01
C ASP A 168 8.71 -7.46 5.91
N ASP A 169 9.45 -6.78 6.77
CA ASP A 169 8.98 -5.57 7.45
C ASP A 169 8.88 -4.43 6.42
N PHE A 170 7.85 -4.49 5.58
CA PHE A 170 7.67 -3.57 4.47
C PHE A 170 7.28 -2.16 4.92
N VAL A 171 7.58 -1.17 4.08
CA VAL A 171 7.24 0.23 4.35
C VAL A 171 5.74 0.42 4.21
N LEU A 172 5.11 1.00 5.23
CA LEU A 172 3.72 1.44 5.25
C LEU A 172 3.59 2.90 4.80
N LEU A 173 4.38 3.79 5.45
CA LEU A 173 4.38 5.21 5.17
C LEU A 173 5.79 5.66 4.79
N LYS A 174 5.91 6.38 3.69
CA LYS A 174 7.16 6.93 3.18
C LYS A 174 7.57 8.18 3.98
N SER A 175 8.83 8.61 3.83
CA SER A 175 9.36 9.81 4.50
C SER A 175 8.72 11.12 4.04
N ASP A 176 8.06 11.13 2.89
CA ASP A 176 7.28 12.25 2.38
C ASP A 176 5.84 12.29 2.95
N GLY A 177 5.48 11.34 3.83
CA GLY A 177 4.17 11.23 4.44
C GLY A 177 3.11 10.53 3.58
N PHE A 178 3.46 10.08 2.37
CA PHE A 178 2.56 9.31 1.52
C PHE A 178 2.58 7.82 1.86
N PRO A 179 1.43 7.14 1.80
CA PRO A 179 1.37 5.70 2.03
C PRO A 179 2.01 4.93 0.87
N THR A 180 2.44 3.71 1.17
CA THR A 180 2.64 2.71 0.12
C THR A 180 1.28 2.11 -0.26
N TYR A 181 1.24 1.39 -1.39
CA TYR A 181 0.07 0.65 -1.83
C TYR A 181 -0.51 -0.25 -0.73
N HIS A 182 0.35 -0.93 0.02
CA HIS A 182 -0.08 -1.87 1.07
C HIS A 182 -0.89 -1.20 2.18
N LEU A 183 -0.47 -0.03 2.67
CA LEU A 183 -1.23 0.68 3.69
C LEU A 183 -2.51 1.28 3.10
N ALA A 184 -2.40 1.95 1.94
CA ALA A 184 -3.53 2.61 1.33
C ALA A 184 -4.68 1.63 1.04
N ASN A 185 -4.38 0.48 0.44
CA ASN A 185 -5.37 -0.54 0.08
C ASN A 185 -6.12 -1.13 1.27
N VAL A 186 -5.49 -1.19 2.45
CA VAL A 186 -6.12 -1.73 3.67
C VAL A 186 -6.96 -0.66 4.39
N VAL A 187 -6.53 0.60 4.34
CA VAL A 187 -7.23 1.72 4.99
C VAL A 187 -8.44 2.18 4.19
N ASP A 188 -8.38 2.07 2.86
CA ASP A 188 -9.44 2.44 1.93
C ASP A 188 -10.60 1.47 1.93
#